data_19de952caab0a2fbd1afd83a7a209ed5
#
_entry.id   19de952caab0a2fbd1afd83a7a209ed5
#
_cell.length_a   1.000
_cell.length_b   1.000
_cell.length_c   1.000
_cell.angle_alpha   90.00
_cell.angle_beta   90.00
_cell.angle_gamma   90.00
#
_symmetry.space_group_name_H-M   'P 1'
#
loop_
_entity.id
_entity.type
_entity.pdbx_description
1 polymer ?
#
loop_
_entity_poly.entity_id
_entity_poly.type
_entity_poly.pdbx_seq_one_letter_code
_entity_poly.pdbx_strand_id
1 'polypeptide(L)'
;MEYARNTRRWLSILLPLVAVMSLSWTSTANAEAKALILKPFKQLSDESAECAACHKEKNPSIYGQWGRSKHYGANVGCYECHAADKGDKDAITHEGRLISVIVSPKDCSQCHNQEVEQFTKSHHAKAGKIMGSLDNFLAEVVEGAMTFNGKSPAAVNGCWQCHGSEVKVLPNGDLDPTTWPNTGIGRINPDGSIGACTACHQRHEFSMVQARRPEACGKCHLGPDHPQKEVYDESKHGINFYANVDRMNLDSSKWIVGEDYDAAPTCATCHMSATREQAVTHDVGDRISWTLRPAVSEKIDAKALAQGHKVKSWQDRRADMQDVCQSCHTKSMTDNFYQQFDSLVNLYNDKFAGPGKSLMGMLKKEKMLTETAFDEEIEWTWFFLWHHEGRRARHGAAMQAPDYVQWHGMFEVAERFYIEMVPQYLEVVEKAEHSGNTEGAEKARKLLAEILSRPEHAWFTGNEPDEVKKARKAAQKEFKARYLGESK
;
A
#
# COMPACT_ATOMS: atom_id res chain seq x y z
N MET A 1 -48.71 -25.73 -6.00
CA MET A 1 -49.92 -24.88 -6.05
C MET A 1 -49.48 -23.63 -6.81
N GLU A 2 -49.54 -23.68 -8.10
CA GLU A 2 -50.60 -23.24 -9.02
C GLU A 2 -51.17 -21.88 -8.65
N TYR A 3 -50.90 -20.87 -9.43
CA TYR A 3 -51.92 -20.05 -10.07
C TYR A 3 -51.38 -19.50 -11.39
N ALA A 4 -52.08 -19.96 -12.41
CA ALA A 4 -51.85 -19.63 -13.82
C ALA A 4 -52.87 -18.58 -14.30
N ARG A 5 -52.47 -17.86 -15.33
CA ARG A 5 -53.27 -17.32 -16.45
C ARG A 5 -54.45 -16.42 -16.15
N ASN A 6 -54.44 -15.26 -16.76
CA ASN A 6 -55.55 -14.95 -17.66
C ASN A 6 -55.18 -13.98 -18.78
N THR A 7 -55.71 -14.26 -19.91
CA THR A 7 -55.50 -13.81 -21.28
C THR A 7 -56.48 -12.69 -21.71
N ARG A 8 -56.01 -11.89 -22.66
CA ARG A 8 -56.71 -11.28 -23.83
C ARG A 8 -57.76 -10.16 -23.61
N ARG A 9 -57.62 -9.05 -24.28
CA ARG A 9 -58.34 -8.69 -25.54
C ARG A 9 -58.08 -7.24 -25.98
N TRP A 10 -57.65 -7.10 -27.26
CA TRP A 10 -58.07 -6.24 -28.34
C TRP A 10 -58.23 -4.71 -28.09
N LEU A 11 -57.50 -3.89 -28.87
CA LEU A 11 -58.10 -3.06 -29.93
C LEU A 11 -57.04 -2.55 -30.90
N SER A 12 -57.32 -2.81 -32.18
CA SER A 12 -56.61 -2.30 -33.35
C SER A 12 -57.04 -0.86 -33.66
N ILE A 13 -56.14 0.08 -33.87
CA ILE A 13 -56.41 1.34 -34.60
C ILE A 13 -55.16 1.69 -35.43
N LEU A 14 -55.35 1.54 -36.75
CA LEU A 14 -54.86 2.31 -37.88
C LEU A 14 -53.51 3.06 -37.80
N LEU A 15 -52.61 2.60 -38.70
CA LEU A 15 -51.46 3.34 -39.21
C LEU A 15 -51.89 4.63 -39.94
N PRO A 16 -51.00 5.63 -39.97
CA PRO A 16 -50.52 6.11 -41.25
C PRO A 16 -49.00 5.91 -41.45
N LEU A 17 -48.69 5.47 -42.66
CA LEU A 17 -47.34 5.48 -43.20
C LEU A 17 -46.74 6.89 -43.10
N VAL A 18 -45.65 7.02 -42.35
CA VAL A 18 -44.67 8.08 -42.56
C VAL A 18 -43.38 7.39 -42.97
N ALA A 19 -43.06 7.56 -44.24
CA ALA A 19 -41.77 7.21 -44.79
C ALA A 19 -40.71 8.06 -44.12
N VAL A 20 -40.02 7.53 -43.08
CA VAL A 20 -38.79 8.12 -42.56
C VAL A 20 -37.68 7.65 -43.44
N MET A 21 -37.18 8.50 -44.33
CA MET A 21 -35.90 8.37 -44.97
C MET A 21 -34.88 8.17 -43.87
N SER A 22 -34.36 6.95 -43.74
CA SER A 22 -33.15 6.64 -42.97
C SER A 22 -31.94 7.26 -43.68
N LEU A 23 -31.62 8.50 -43.36
CA LEU A 23 -30.29 9.01 -43.58
C LEU A 23 -29.39 8.24 -42.60
N SER A 24 -28.80 7.18 -43.12
CA SER A 24 -27.61 6.54 -42.53
C SER A 24 -26.48 7.56 -42.53
N TRP A 25 -26.36 8.30 -41.46
CA TRP A 25 -25.11 8.97 -41.13
C TRP A 25 -24.10 7.87 -40.74
N THR A 26 -23.39 7.36 -41.72
CA THR A 26 -22.12 6.75 -41.49
C THR A 26 -21.17 7.87 -41.03
N SER A 27 -21.13 8.10 -39.71
CA SER A 27 -20.03 8.80 -39.08
C SER A 27 -18.82 7.91 -39.27
N THR A 28 -18.12 8.04 -40.39
CA THR A 28 -16.70 7.68 -40.43
C THR A 28 -16.04 8.62 -39.44
N ALA A 29 -15.88 8.17 -38.20
CA ALA A 29 -14.91 8.73 -37.29
C ALA A 29 -13.55 8.49 -37.92
N ASN A 30 -13.16 9.33 -38.85
CA ASN A 30 -11.77 9.59 -39.13
C ASN A 30 -11.18 10.17 -37.83
N ALA A 31 -10.79 9.31 -36.94
CA ALA A 31 -9.75 9.62 -35.98
C ALA A 31 -8.50 9.84 -36.84
N GLU A 32 -8.34 11.03 -37.40
CA GLU A 32 -7.02 11.51 -37.77
C GLU A 32 -6.21 11.39 -36.48
N ALA A 33 -5.36 10.35 -36.44
CA ALA A 33 -4.28 10.28 -35.48
C ALA A 33 -3.51 11.58 -35.70
N LYS A 34 -3.75 12.60 -34.83
CA LYS A 34 -2.95 13.82 -34.82
C LYS A 34 -1.52 13.32 -34.72
N ALA A 35 -0.79 13.38 -35.84
CA ALA A 35 0.63 13.06 -35.83
C ALA A 35 1.22 13.89 -34.72
N LEU A 36 1.87 13.23 -33.74
CA LEU A 36 2.48 13.88 -32.60
C LEU A 36 3.57 14.79 -33.19
N ILE A 37 3.26 16.10 -33.32
CA ILE A 37 4.25 17.07 -33.75
C ILE A 37 5.15 17.29 -32.54
N LEU A 38 6.18 16.44 -32.44
CA LEU A 38 7.26 16.65 -31.49
C LEU A 38 7.95 17.96 -31.85
N LYS A 39 8.15 18.83 -30.87
CA LYS A 39 8.97 20.04 -31.10
C LYS A 39 10.32 19.60 -31.62
N PRO A 40 10.89 20.27 -32.63
CA PRO A 40 12.21 19.89 -33.13
C PRO A 40 13.23 19.96 -32.01
N PHE A 41 14.09 18.97 -31.94
CA PHE A 41 15.21 18.95 -31.00
C PHE A 41 16.07 20.16 -31.17
N LYS A 42 16.48 20.76 -30.08
CA LYS A 42 17.55 21.76 -30.14
C LYS A 42 18.92 21.09 -30.26
N GLN A 43 19.13 19.96 -29.60
CA GLN A 43 20.39 19.19 -29.65
C GLN A 43 20.29 17.87 -28.88
N LEU A 44 20.05 16.74 -29.55
CA LEU A 44 20.33 15.42 -28.99
C LEU A 44 21.81 15.09 -29.19
N SER A 45 22.36 14.21 -28.37
CA SER A 45 23.61 13.53 -28.68
C SER A 45 23.47 12.74 -29.99
N ASP A 46 24.58 12.56 -30.72
CA ASP A 46 24.58 11.78 -31.95
C ASP A 46 24.10 10.35 -31.69
N GLU A 47 24.49 9.79 -30.54
CA GLU A 47 24.06 8.49 -30.06
C GLU A 47 22.54 8.39 -29.90
N SER A 48 21.96 9.33 -29.18
CA SER A 48 20.51 9.36 -28.96
C SER A 48 19.73 9.65 -30.23
N ALA A 49 20.28 10.44 -31.16
CA ALA A 49 19.66 10.70 -32.45
C ALA A 49 19.58 9.43 -33.31
N GLU A 50 20.65 8.62 -33.34
CA GLU A 50 20.67 7.32 -34.05
C GLU A 50 19.66 6.33 -33.42
N CYS A 51 19.64 6.23 -32.08
CA CYS A 51 18.64 5.41 -31.36
C CYS A 51 17.21 5.83 -31.75
N ALA A 52 16.93 7.14 -31.67
CA ALA A 52 15.61 7.69 -31.97
C ALA A 52 15.17 7.43 -33.42
N ALA A 53 16.08 7.54 -34.40
CA ALA A 53 15.79 7.29 -35.80
C ALA A 53 15.32 5.84 -36.05
N CYS A 54 16.01 4.84 -35.47
CA CYS A 54 15.63 3.44 -35.58
C CYS A 54 14.37 3.11 -34.77
N HIS A 55 14.34 3.50 -33.49
CA HIS A 55 13.24 3.15 -32.58
C HIS A 55 11.93 3.87 -32.89
N LYS A 56 11.93 4.97 -33.63
CA LYS A 56 10.73 5.58 -34.18
C LYS A 56 9.92 4.61 -35.03
N GLU A 57 10.60 3.75 -35.80
CA GLU A 57 9.97 2.75 -36.65
C GLU A 57 9.78 1.41 -35.95
N LYS A 58 10.79 0.96 -35.20
CA LYS A 58 10.77 -0.36 -34.53
C LYS A 58 9.89 -0.40 -33.29
N ASN A 59 9.87 0.67 -32.51
CA ASN A 59 9.14 0.76 -31.24
C ASN A 59 8.37 2.09 -31.11
N PRO A 60 7.42 2.38 -32.01
CA PRO A 60 6.76 3.69 -32.09
C PRO A 60 6.07 4.11 -30.81
N SER A 61 5.60 3.16 -29.99
CA SER A 61 4.99 3.48 -28.68
C SER A 61 6.01 4.00 -27.68
N ILE A 62 7.19 3.41 -27.59
CA ILE A 62 8.27 3.87 -26.72
C ILE A 62 8.73 5.27 -27.16
N TYR A 63 8.96 5.44 -28.46
CA TYR A 63 9.32 6.73 -29.04
C TYR A 63 8.27 7.80 -28.75
N GLY A 64 6.99 7.48 -28.91
CA GLY A 64 5.89 8.41 -28.64
C GLY A 64 5.75 8.77 -27.15
N GLN A 65 5.95 7.82 -26.24
CA GLN A 65 5.95 8.06 -24.79
C GLN A 65 7.10 8.99 -24.39
N TRP A 66 8.32 8.68 -24.82
CA TRP A 66 9.48 9.53 -24.58
C TRP A 66 9.29 10.94 -25.17
N GLY A 67 8.76 11.05 -26.39
CA GLY A 67 8.49 12.33 -27.04
C GLY A 67 7.49 13.23 -26.30
N ARG A 68 6.67 12.68 -25.38
CA ARG A 68 5.79 13.45 -24.49
C ARG A 68 6.42 13.77 -23.15
N SER A 69 7.57 13.18 -22.83
CA SER A 69 8.23 13.34 -21.54
C SER A 69 8.88 14.74 -21.40
N LYS A 70 9.09 15.16 -20.17
CA LYS A 70 9.91 16.34 -19.85
C LYS A 70 11.39 16.11 -20.22
N HIS A 71 11.86 14.87 -20.22
CA HIS A 71 13.19 14.48 -20.66
C HIS A 71 13.42 14.85 -22.14
N TYR A 72 12.46 14.54 -23.02
CA TYR A 72 12.52 14.98 -24.39
C TYR A 72 12.67 16.50 -24.51
N GLY A 73 11.86 17.25 -23.74
CA GLY A 73 11.94 18.72 -23.72
C GLY A 73 13.27 19.29 -23.18
N ALA A 74 13.97 18.49 -22.39
CA ALA A 74 15.29 18.81 -21.81
C ALA A 74 16.47 18.29 -22.66
N ASN A 75 16.22 17.74 -23.85
CA ASN A 75 17.21 17.10 -24.74
C ASN A 75 17.90 15.86 -24.13
N VAL A 76 17.23 15.16 -23.21
CA VAL A 76 17.68 13.88 -22.67
C VAL A 76 17.07 12.77 -23.53
N GLY A 77 17.92 12.04 -24.24
CA GLY A 77 17.50 11.00 -25.18
C GLY A 77 17.62 9.59 -24.61
N CYS A 78 17.69 8.63 -25.53
CA CYS A 78 17.73 7.22 -25.16
C CYS A 78 19.07 6.84 -24.51
N TYR A 79 20.18 7.30 -25.10
CA TYR A 79 21.52 6.90 -24.68
C TYR A 79 21.89 7.48 -23.31
N GLU A 80 21.44 8.70 -22.97
CA GLU A 80 21.67 9.31 -21.65
C GLU A 80 21.12 8.48 -20.48
N CYS A 81 20.11 7.64 -20.72
CA CYS A 81 19.55 6.75 -19.73
C CYS A 81 20.05 5.31 -19.86
N HIS A 82 20.32 4.85 -21.10
CA HIS A 82 20.63 3.45 -21.38
C HIS A 82 22.13 3.17 -21.60
N ALA A 83 23.00 4.19 -21.55
CA ALA A 83 24.44 3.96 -21.60
C ALA A 83 24.89 3.11 -20.42
N ALA A 84 25.71 2.08 -20.69
CA ALA A 84 26.22 1.18 -19.66
C ALA A 84 27.74 1.30 -19.55
N ASP A 85 28.25 1.07 -18.33
CA ASP A 85 29.68 0.94 -18.08
C ASP A 85 30.15 -0.49 -18.44
N LYS A 86 31.42 -0.63 -18.81
CA LYS A 86 32.02 -1.95 -19.11
C LYS A 86 31.95 -2.94 -17.96
N GLY A 87 31.76 -2.46 -16.72
CA GLY A 87 31.67 -3.28 -15.52
C GLY A 87 30.25 -3.69 -15.15
N ASP A 88 29.24 -3.16 -15.82
CA ASP A 88 27.85 -3.51 -15.53
C ASP A 88 27.55 -4.93 -16.08
N LYS A 89 27.00 -5.77 -15.23
CA LYS A 89 26.79 -7.19 -15.54
C LYS A 89 25.77 -7.42 -16.66
N ASP A 90 24.81 -6.50 -16.83
CA ASP A 90 23.77 -6.53 -17.85
C ASP A 90 24.11 -5.64 -19.07
N ALA A 91 25.35 -5.17 -19.16
CA ALA A 91 25.79 -4.42 -20.32
C ALA A 91 25.86 -5.29 -21.57
N ILE A 92 25.17 -4.86 -22.63
CA ILE A 92 25.15 -5.52 -23.92
C ILE A 92 25.62 -4.58 -25.02
N THR A 93 26.23 -5.15 -26.06
CA THR A 93 26.54 -4.38 -27.28
C THR A 93 25.34 -4.38 -28.22
N HIS A 94 24.77 -3.21 -28.47
CA HIS A 94 23.67 -3.00 -29.39
C HIS A 94 24.02 -1.91 -30.38
N GLU A 95 24.02 -2.20 -31.69
CA GLU A 95 24.39 -1.27 -32.77
C GLU A 95 25.72 -0.55 -32.50
N GLY A 96 26.72 -1.32 -32.03
CA GLY A 96 28.07 -0.80 -31.75
C GLY A 96 28.22 0.01 -30.46
N ARG A 97 27.17 0.15 -29.66
CA ARG A 97 27.15 0.89 -28.38
C ARG A 97 26.92 -0.06 -27.21
N LEU A 98 27.56 0.24 -26.08
CA LEU A 98 27.33 -0.51 -24.83
C LEU A 98 26.15 0.11 -24.10
N ILE A 99 25.11 -0.70 -23.90
CA ILE A 99 23.87 -0.28 -23.26
C ILE A 99 23.39 -1.28 -22.19
N SER A 100 22.58 -0.83 -21.26
CA SER A 100 21.77 -1.66 -20.37
C SER A 100 20.28 -1.48 -20.67
N VAL A 101 19.52 -2.59 -20.66
CA VAL A 101 18.07 -2.54 -20.77
C VAL A 101 17.44 -2.01 -19.47
N ILE A 102 18.10 -2.29 -18.34
CA ILE A 102 17.63 -1.86 -17.02
C ILE A 102 18.22 -0.50 -16.68
N VAL A 103 17.40 0.55 -16.78
CA VAL A 103 17.75 1.85 -16.24
C VAL A 103 17.53 1.83 -14.72
N SER A 104 18.56 2.12 -13.98
CA SER A 104 18.66 2.01 -12.54
C SER A 104 18.70 3.37 -11.84
N PRO A 105 18.63 3.43 -10.50
CA PRO A 105 18.90 4.66 -9.77
C PRO A 105 20.30 5.22 -9.99
N LYS A 106 21.32 4.39 -10.30
CA LYS A 106 22.67 4.85 -10.66
C LYS A 106 22.63 5.77 -11.88
N ASP A 107 21.90 5.37 -12.93
CA ASP A 107 21.76 6.15 -14.17
C ASP A 107 20.99 7.45 -13.92
N CYS A 108 19.89 7.37 -13.15
CA CYS A 108 19.10 8.55 -12.78
C CYS A 108 19.91 9.56 -11.96
N SER A 109 20.83 9.09 -11.11
CA SER A 109 21.61 9.94 -10.19
C SER A 109 22.53 10.93 -10.87
N GLN A 110 22.87 10.72 -12.14
CA GLN A 110 23.66 11.66 -12.94
C GLN A 110 23.02 13.05 -12.98
N CYS A 111 21.69 13.13 -12.91
CA CYS A 111 20.94 14.39 -12.89
C CYS A 111 20.03 14.54 -11.66
N HIS A 112 19.57 13.43 -11.06
CA HIS A 112 18.63 13.36 -9.95
C HIS A 112 19.27 12.82 -8.66
N ASN A 113 20.46 13.32 -8.33
CA ASN A 113 21.24 12.80 -7.19
C ASN A 113 20.51 12.97 -5.85
N GLN A 114 19.83 14.10 -5.63
CA GLN A 114 19.10 14.35 -4.38
C GLN A 114 17.95 13.36 -4.19
N GLU A 115 17.18 13.11 -5.23
CA GLU A 115 16.06 12.18 -5.23
C GLU A 115 16.54 10.75 -4.96
N VAL A 116 17.63 10.35 -5.60
CA VAL A 116 18.24 9.03 -5.39
C VAL A 116 18.79 8.87 -3.97
N GLU A 117 19.44 9.89 -3.41
CA GLU A 117 19.90 9.84 -2.01
C GLU A 117 18.76 9.72 -1.02
N GLN A 118 17.68 10.50 -1.19
CA GLN A 118 16.48 10.43 -0.34
C GLN A 118 15.81 9.07 -0.46
N PHE A 119 15.60 8.59 -1.68
CA PHE A 119 15.03 7.28 -1.94
C PHE A 119 15.85 6.15 -1.29
N THR A 120 17.18 6.16 -1.42
CA THR A 120 18.07 5.13 -0.88
C THR A 120 17.99 5.02 0.64
N LYS A 121 17.70 6.13 1.33
CA LYS A 121 17.48 6.16 2.79
C LYS A 121 16.10 5.63 3.18
N SER A 122 15.14 5.65 2.27
CA SER A 122 13.74 5.32 2.53
C SER A 122 13.49 3.82 2.81
N HIS A 123 12.31 3.54 3.34
CA HIS A 123 11.82 2.17 3.47
C HIS A 123 11.62 1.48 2.11
N HIS A 124 11.30 2.22 1.07
CA HIS A 124 11.12 1.68 -0.28
C HIS A 124 12.39 1.03 -0.83
N ALA A 125 13.55 1.65 -0.66
CA ALA A 125 14.82 1.04 -1.06
C ALA A 125 15.12 -0.27 -0.31
N LYS A 126 14.51 -0.45 0.87
CA LYS A 126 14.70 -1.63 1.73
C LYS A 126 13.56 -2.64 1.59
N ALA A 127 12.60 -2.40 0.69
CA ALA A 127 11.41 -3.23 0.55
C ALA A 127 11.74 -4.69 0.22
N GLY A 128 12.79 -4.95 -0.54
CA GLY A 128 13.29 -6.32 -0.79
C GLY A 128 13.71 -7.10 0.46
N LYS A 129 14.03 -6.41 1.57
CA LYS A 129 14.39 -7.09 2.83
C LYS A 129 13.19 -7.79 3.49
N ILE A 130 11.98 -7.35 3.18
CA ILE A 130 10.75 -7.98 3.69
C ILE A 130 10.56 -9.39 3.12
N MET A 131 11.25 -9.71 2.02
CA MET A 131 11.22 -11.04 1.41
C MET A 131 11.76 -12.17 2.30
N GLY A 132 12.50 -11.85 3.36
CA GLY A 132 12.84 -12.77 4.44
C GLY A 132 11.82 -12.79 5.58
N SER A 133 10.69 -12.11 5.40
CA SER A 133 9.62 -12.02 6.39
C SER A 133 8.61 -13.17 6.27
N LEU A 134 7.69 -13.22 7.23
CA LEU A 134 6.59 -14.17 7.29
C LEU A 134 5.73 -14.18 6.03
N ASP A 135 5.50 -13.02 5.40
CA ASP A 135 4.62 -12.90 4.22
C ASP A 135 5.18 -13.69 3.02
N ASN A 136 6.49 -13.62 2.78
CA ASN A 136 7.13 -14.42 1.74
C ASN A 136 7.13 -15.91 2.09
N PHE A 137 7.40 -16.23 3.36
CA PHE A 137 7.37 -17.61 3.83
C PHE A 137 5.99 -18.24 3.64
N LEU A 138 4.91 -17.50 3.92
CA LEU A 138 3.54 -17.97 3.68
C LEU A 138 3.27 -18.25 2.21
N ALA A 139 3.73 -17.41 1.28
CA ALA A 139 3.57 -17.68 -0.14
C ALA A 139 4.26 -18.99 -0.55
N GLU A 140 5.44 -19.26 -0.02
CA GLU A 140 6.17 -20.52 -0.28
C GLU A 140 5.46 -21.74 0.33
N VAL A 141 4.97 -21.62 1.56
CA VAL A 141 4.27 -22.71 2.28
C VAL A 141 2.91 -23.00 1.65
N VAL A 142 2.10 -21.98 1.38
CA VAL A 142 0.74 -22.15 0.84
C VAL A 142 0.79 -22.68 -0.59
N GLU A 143 1.71 -22.21 -1.40
CA GLU A 143 1.90 -22.71 -2.76
C GLU A 143 2.54 -24.11 -2.76
N GLY A 144 3.42 -24.38 -1.81
CA GLY A 144 4.02 -25.69 -1.59
C GLY A 144 4.95 -26.18 -2.70
N ALA A 145 5.32 -25.34 -3.67
CA ALA A 145 6.09 -25.76 -4.83
C ALA A 145 7.10 -24.70 -5.30
N MET A 146 8.36 -25.10 -5.39
CA MET A 146 9.46 -24.32 -5.95
C MET A 146 9.69 -24.68 -7.42
N THR A 147 8.60 -24.63 -8.23
CA THR A 147 8.54 -25.22 -9.56
C THR A 147 9.17 -24.36 -10.65
N PHE A 148 9.41 -23.08 -10.40
CA PHE A 148 10.02 -22.18 -11.38
C PHE A 148 11.53 -22.04 -11.15
N ASN A 149 12.29 -23.01 -11.67
CA ASN A 149 13.76 -23.07 -11.53
C ASN A 149 14.24 -22.87 -10.07
N GLY A 150 13.57 -23.56 -9.13
CA GLY A 150 13.88 -23.48 -7.70
C GLY A 150 13.37 -22.20 -7.00
N LYS A 151 12.40 -21.51 -7.61
CA LYS A 151 11.70 -20.37 -7.02
C LYS A 151 10.21 -20.64 -6.98
N SER A 152 9.53 -20.00 -5.99
CA SER A 152 8.07 -20.01 -5.94
C SER A 152 7.51 -19.11 -7.04
N PRO A 153 6.62 -19.62 -7.93
CA PRO A 153 5.92 -18.80 -8.93
C PRO A 153 5.10 -17.67 -8.29
N ALA A 154 4.50 -17.88 -7.10
CA ALA A 154 3.76 -16.86 -6.38
C ALA A 154 4.67 -15.72 -5.89
N ALA A 155 5.87 -16.04 -5.41
CA ALA A 155 6.85 -15.02 -5.03
C ALA A 155 7.31 -14.21 -6.24
N VAL A 156 7.67 -14.87 -7.35
CA VAL A 156 8.17 -14.22 -8.57
C VAL A 156 7.13 -13.32 -9.23
N ASN A 157 5.89 -13.80 -9.37
CA ASN A 157 4.82 -13.07 -10.04
C ASN A 157 4.03 -12.13 -9.12
N GLY A 158 4.11 -12.35 -7.80
CA GLY A 158 3.41 -11.58 -6.77
C GLY A 158 4.36 -10.72 -5.94
N CYS A 159 4.88 -11.26 -4.85
CA CYS A 159 5.61 -10.49 -3.84
C CYS A 159 6.74 -9.63 -4.43
N TRP A 160 7.54 -10.20 -5.33
CA TRP A 160 8.70 -9.50 -5.90
C TRP A 160 8.34 -8.40 -6.88
N GLN A 161 7.13 -8.42 -7.44
CA GLN A 161 6.68 -7.36 -8.34
C GLN A 161 6.34 -6.06 -7.59
N CYS A 162 6.06 -6.14 -6.28
CA CYS A 162 5.89 -4.98 -5.40
C CYS A 162 7.16 -4.67 -4.61
N HIS A 163 7.73 -5.67 -3.92
CA HIS A 163 8.85 -5.49 -3.00
C HIS A 163 10.22 -5.44 -3.67
N GLY A 164 10.36 -6.12 -4.81
CA GLY A 164 11.65 -6.28 -5.49
C GLY A 164 12.45 -7.49 -4.98
N SER A 165 13.37 -7.92 -5.81
CA SER A 165 14.39 -8.93 -5.52
C SER A 165 15.68 -8.60 -6.27
N GLU A 166 16.74 -9.39 -6.09
CA GLU A 166 17.97 -9.24 -6.86
C GLU A 166 17.74 -9.73 -8.31
N VAL A 167 18.00 -8.87 -9.29
CA VAL A 167 17.99 -9.24 -10.71
C VAL A 167 19.32 -9.91 -11.04
N LYS A 168 19.24 -11.12 -11.59
CA LYS A 168 20.41 -11.92 -11.96
C LYS A 168 20.64 -11.88 -13.45
N VAL A 169 21.91 -11.93 -13.84
CA VAL A 169 22.37 -12.08 -15.21
C VAL A 169 22.95 -13.49 -15.36
N LEU A 170 22.52 -14.20 -16.40
CA LEU A 170 23.00 -15.53 -16.74
C LEU A 170 24.41 -15.46 -17.37
N PRO A 171 25.16 -16.58 -17.41
CA PRO A 171 26.50 -16.61 -18.03
C PRO A 171 26.58 -16.19 -19.50
N ASN A 172 25.46 -16.27 -20.23
CA ASN A 172 25.34 -15.82 -21.62
C ASN A 172 25.01 -14.33 -21.76
N GLY A 173 24.87 -13.59 -20.64
CA GLY A 173 24.51 -12.17 -20.63
C GLY A 173 23.01 -11.87 -20.58
N ASP A 174 22.16 -12.88 -20.70
CA ASP A 174 20.70 -12.68 -20.60
C ASP A 174 20.25 -12.47 -19.16
N LEU A 175 19.13 -11.78 -18.99
CA LEU A 175 18.51 -11.63 -17.67
C LEU A 175 17.80 -12.95 -17.28
N ASP A 176 18.02 -13.38 -16.03
CA ASP A 176 17.42 -14.61 -15.50
C ASP A 176 15.88 -14.46 -15.39
N PRO A 177 15.10 -15.29 -16.11
CA PRO A 177 13.64 -15.19 -16.11
C PRO A 177 12.98 -15.41 -14.73
N THR A 178 13.70 -15.99 -13.77
CA THR A 178 13.19 -16.11 -12.39
C THR A 178 13.31 -14.82 -11.59
N THR A 179 14.01 -13.82 -12.11
CA THR A 179 14.25 -12.54 -11.44
C THR A 179 13.92 -11.32 -12.30
N TRP A 180 13.65 -11.52 -13.57
CA TRP A 180 13.25 -10.49 -14.53
C TRP A 180 12.15 -11.01 -15.47
N PRO A 181 11.07 -10.24 -15.75
CA PRO A 181 10.79 -8.86 -15.33
C PRO A 181 10.61 -8.69 -13.82
N ASN A 182 11.10 -7.56 -13.29
CA ASN A 182 10.99 -7.19 -11.88
C ASN A 182 10.67 -5.69 -11.76
N THR A 183 9.45 -5.37 -11.32
CA THR A 183 8.97 -3.99 -11.18
C THR A 183 9.04 -3.47 -9.75
N GLY A 184 9.50 -4.31 -8.83
CA GLY A 184 9.49 -4.04 -7.40
C GLY A 184 10.35 -2.86 -7.00
N ILE A 185 9.83 -2.06 -6.09
CA ILE A 185 10.42 -0.77 -5.71
C ILE A 185 11.80 -0.90 -5.05
N GLY A 186 12.04 -2.00 -4.31
CA GLY A 186 13.32 -2.32 -3.66
C GLY A 186 14.22 -3.26 -4.46
N ARG A 187 14.05 -3.31 -5.80
CA ARG A 187 14.85 -4.14 -6.70
C ARG A 187 16.35 -3.86 -6.52
N ILE A 188 17.15 -4.91 -6.49
CA ILE A 188 18.61 -4.83 -6.55
C ILE A 188 19.00 -5.04 -8.01
N ASN A 189 19.63 -4.04 -8.60
CA ASN A 189 19.97 -4.02 -10.03
C ASN A 189 21.32 -4.71 -10.30
N PRO A 190 21.59 -5.17 -11.54
CA PRO A 190 22.85 -5.82 -11.89
C PRO A 190 24.09 -4.95 -11.67
N ASP A 191 23.95 -3.61 -11.74
CA ASP A 191 24.98 -2.63 -11.43
C ASP A 191 25.22 -2.42 -9.91
N GLY A 192 24.48 -3.14 -9.06
CA GLY A 192 24.54 -3.05 -7.60
C GLY A 192 23.73 -1.93 -6.97
N SER A 193 23.11 -1.05 -7.74
CA SER A 193 22.20 -0.02 -7.22
C SER A 193 20.90 -0.63 -6.71
N ILE A 194 20.23 0.06 -5.79
CA ILE A 194 19.00 -0.44 -5.17
C ILE A 194 17.84 0.48 -5.52
N GLY A 195 16.76 -0.13 -6.02
CA GLY A 195 15.50 0.55 -6.28
C GLY A 195 15.05 0.53 -7.74
N ALA A 196 13.81 0.97 -7.94
CA ALA A 196 13.21 1.13 -9.25
C ALA A 196 12.42 2.44 -9.29
N CYS A 197 13.03 3.53 -9.76
CA CYS A 197 12.35 4.83 -9.92
C CYS A 197 11.11 4.70 -10.80
N THR A 198 11.16 3.77 -11.78
CA THR A 198 10.04 3.43 -12.66
C THR A 198 8.87 2.73 -11.96
N ALA A 199 9.00 2.38 -10.70
CA ALA A 199 7.86 1.94 -9.90
C ALA A 199 6.81 3.04 -9.71
N CYS A 200 7.21 4.31 -9.66
CA CYS A 200 6.32 5.48 -9.56
C CYS A 200 6.30 6.30 -10.86
N HIS A 201 7.46 6.51 -11.47
CA HIS A 201 7.62 7.25 -12.72
C HIS A 201 7.65 6.28 -13.91
N GLN A 202 6.48 5.96 -14.46
CA GLN A 202 6.42 4.96 -15.52
C GLN A 202 7.15 5.42 -16.79
N ARG A 203 8.02 4.54 -17.27
CA ARG A 203 8.76 4.69 -18.51
C ARG A 203 7.80 4.60 -19.73
N HIS A 204 7.98 5.30 -20.77
CA HIS A 204 9.09 6.26 -21.04
C HIS A 204 8.62 7.72 -20.99
N GLU A 205 7.37 7.93 -20.56
CA GLU A 205 6.78 9.27 -20.42
C GLU A 205 7.23 9.99 -19.14
N PHE A 206 7.48 9.23 -18.07
CA PHE A 206 7.87 9.76 -16.75
C PHE A 206 6.95 10.87 -16.25
N SER A 207 5.64 10.67 -16.44
CA SER A 207 4.61 11.65 -16.14
C SER A 207 4.54 11.96 -14.64
N MET A 208 4.67 13.23 -14.29
CA MET A 208 4.45 13.72 -12.92
C MET A 208 2.98 13.60 -12.53
N VAL A 209 2.06 13.79 -13.47
CA VAL A 209 0.62 13.60 -13.26
C VAL A 209 0.35 12.19 -12.75
N GLN A 210 0.94 11.18 -13.39
CA GLN A 210 0.76 9.79 -12.99
C GLN A 210 1.37 9.49 -11.62
N ALA A 211 2.59 9.98 -11.34
CA ALA A 211 3.28 9.75 -10.06
C ALA A 211 2.55 10.38 -8.87
N ARG A 212 1.78 11.46 -9.09
CA ARG A 212 1.01 12.19 -8.06
C ARG A 212 -0.39 11.61 -7.79
N ARG A 213 -0.90 10.78 -8.69
CA ARG A 213 -2.20 10.13 -8.53
C ARG A 213 -2.13 9.00 -7.51
N PRO A 214 -3.21 8.77 -6.75
CA PRO A 214 -3.28 7.65 -5.78
C PRO A 214 -2.99 6.28 -6.39
N GLU A 215 -3.33 6.08 -7.67
CA GLU A 215 -3.10 4.83 -8.40
C GLU A 215 -1.61 4.46 -8.52
N ALA A 216 -0.71 5.46 -8.51
CA ALA A 216 0.73 5.19 -8.55
C ALA A 216 1.21 4.42 -7.31
N CYS A 217 0.63 4.73 -6.15
CA CYS A 217 0.91 4.06 -4.88
C CYS A 217 0.08 2.79 -4.74
N GLY A 218 -1.20 2.88 -5.13
CA GLY A 218 -2.22 1.85 -4.96
C GLY A 218 -1.92 0.53 -5.66
N LYS A 219 -1.09 0.50 -6.70
CA LYS A 219 -0.70 -0.77 -7.35
C LYS A 219 0.11 -1.72 -6.46
N CYS A 220 0.68 -1.22 -5.35
CA CYS A 220 1.40 -1.98 -4.36
C CYS A 220 0.76 -1.87 -2.96
N HIS A 221 0.20 -0.70 -2.64
CA HIS A 221 -0.45 -0.42 -1.36
C HIS A 221 -1.96 -0.72 -1.45
N LEU A 222 -2.30 -2.02 -1.55
CA LEU A 222 -3.67 -2.54 -1.65
C LEU A 222 -3.74 -3.94 -1.05
N GLY A 223 -4.95 -4.45 -0.89
CA GLY A 223 -5.21 -5.82 -0.45
C GLY A 223 -5.51 -5.95 1.04
N PRO A 224 -5.66 -7.19 1.54
CA PRO A 224 -6.26 -7.43 2.85
C PRO A 224 -5.41 -6.97 4.03
N ASP A 225 -4.10 -6.83 3.85
CA ASP A 225 -3.14 -6.54 4.92
C ASP A 225 -2.64 -5.10 4.95
N HIS A 226 -2.68 -4.39 3.82
CA HIS A 226 -2.22 -3.00 3.70
C HIS A 226 -3.05 -2.20 2.69
N PRO A 227 -4.37 -2.08 2.93
CA PRO A 227 -5.35 -1.54 2.00
C PRO A 227 -5.34 -0.01 1.92
N GLN A 228 -4.16 0.62 1.84
CA GLN A 228 -4.10 2.09 1.90
C GLN A 228 -4.85 2.74 0.72
N LYS A 229 -4.85 2.11 -0.47
CA LYS A 229 -5.58 2.64 -1.63
C LYS A 229 -7.08 2.60 -1.40
N GLU A 230 -7.61 1.45 -0.96
CA GLU A 230 -9.03 1.25 -0.68
C GLU A 230 -9.49 2.17 0.46
N VAL A 231 -8.70 2.24 1.54
CA VAL A 231 -8.96 3.15 2.67
C VAL A 231 -8.96 4.61 2.22
N TYR A 232 -8.02 5.00 1.34
CA TYR A 232 -7.99 6.35 0.79
C TYR A 232 -9.22 6.63 -0.07
N ASP A 233 -9.62 5.71 -0.94
CA ASP A 233 -10.77 5.88 -1.85
C ASP A 233 -12.08 6.11 -1.09
N GLU A 234 -12.27 5.44 0.03
CA GLU A 234 -13.44 5.61 0.89
C GLU A 234 -13.35 6.81 1.84
N SER A 235 -12.16 7.38 2.00
CA SER A 235 -11.97 8.57 2.83
C SER A 235 -12.56 9.82 2.15
N LYS A 236 -12.84 10.86 2.96
CA LYS A 236 -13.26 12.15 2.42
C LYS A 236 -12.22 12.78 1.50
N HIS A 237 -10.93 12.49 1.72
CA HIS A 237 -9.85 12.97 0.85
C HIS A 237 -9.92 12.29 -0.52
N GLY A 238 -10.09 10.97 -0.57
CA GLY A 238 -10.23 10.24 -1.83
C GLY A 238 -11.48 10.65 -2.61
N ILE A 239 -12.63 10.73 -1.94
CA ILE A 239 -13.87 11.20 -2.55
C ILE A 239 -13.70 12.59 -3.17
N ASN A 240 -13.10 13.52 -2.42
CA ASN A 240 -12.84 14.87 -2.91
C ASN A 240 -11.84 14.90 -4.07
N PHE A 241 -10.81 14.06 -4.03
CA PHE A 241 -9.84 13.95 -5.12
C PHE A 241 -10.55 13.57 -6.43
N TYR A 242 -11.31 12.47 -6.42
CA TYR A 242 -12.00 12.00 -7.63
C TYR A 242 -13.07 12.96 -8.14
N ALA A 243 -13.72 13.68 -7.23
CA ALA A 243 -14.70 14.71 -7.62
C ALA A 243 -14.06 15.98 -8.20
N ASN A 244 -12.76 16.22 -7.99
CA ASN A 244 -12.10 17.46 -8.33
C ASN A 244 -10.72 17.28 -9.01
N VAL A 245 -10.52 16.20 -9.75
CA VAL A 245 -9.22 15.88 -10.39
C VAL A 245 -8.71 17.05 -11.24
N ASP A 246 -9.59 17.73 -11.96
CA ASP A 246 -9.23 18.87 -12.82
C ASP A 246 -8.70 20.08 -12.05
N ARG A 247 -9.01 20.19 -10.76
CA ARG A 247 -8.53 21.25 -9.85
C ARG A 247 -7.22 20.90 -9.16
N MET A 248 -6.71 19.69 -9.35
CA MET A 248 -5.51 19.20 -8.67
C MET A 248 -4.20 19.70 -9.26
N ASN A 249 -4.24 20.33 -10.44
CA ASN A 249 -3.06 20.88 -11.12
C ASN A 249 -1.85 19.91 -11.11
N LEU A 250 -2.12 18.64 -11.42
CA LEU A 250 -1.15 17.54 -11.25
C LEU A 250 0.13 17.69 -12.07
N ASP A 251 0.15 18.55 -13.10
CA ASP A 251 1.33 18.82 -13.91
C ASP A 251 2.13 20.08 -13.46
N SER A 252 1.72 20.77 -12.40
CA SER A 252 2.46 21.90 -11.85
C SER A 252 3.93 21.52 -11.56
N SER A 253 4.86 22.39 -11.89
CA SER A 253 6.28 22.15 -11.64
C SER A 253 6.64 22.11 -10.16
N LYS A 254 5.93 22.86 -9.30
CA LYS A 254 6.14 22.92 -7.85
C LYS A 254 5.18 22.02 -7.08
N TRP A 255 3.91 22.11 -7.42
CA TRP A 255 2.80 21.36 -6.81
C TRP A 255 2.72 21.51 -5.29
N ILE A 256 2.68 22.75 -4.82
CA ILE A 256 2.59 23.12 -3.42
C ILE A 256 1.11 23.10 -2.99
N VAL A 257 0.79 22.32 -1.96
CA VAL A 257 -0.57 22.28 -1.41
C VAL A 257 -0.95 23.61 -0.78
N GLY A 258 -2.16 24.09 -1.12
CA GLY A 258 -2.65 25.40 -0.69
C GLY A 258 -2.21 26.58 -1.58
N GLU A 259 -1.30 26.36 -2.52
CA GLU A 259 -0.88 27.35 -3.53
C GLU A 259 -1.23 26.92 -4.95
N ASP A 260 -0.70 25.76 -5.37
CA ASP A 260 -0.93 25.25 -6.71
C ASP A 260 -2.26 24.48 -6.83
N TYR A 261 -2.75 23.95 -5.74
CA TYR A 261 -4.03 23.23 -5.65
C TYR A 261 -4.58 23.21 -4.21
N ASP A 262 -5.90 23.10 -4.10
CA ASP A 262 -6.63 23.16 -2.82
C ASP A 262 -7.73 22.10 -2.67
N ALA A 263 -7.97 21.29 -3.68
CA ALA A 263 -9.16 20.43 -3.72
C ALA A 263 -9.09 19.25 -2.76
N ALA A 264 -7.97 18.53 -2.74
CA ALA A 264 -7.74 17.38 -1.84
C ALA A 264 -6.26 17.00 -1.81
N PRO A 265 -5.76 16.39 -0.73
CA PRO A 265 -4.46 15.75 -0.73
C PRO A 265 -4.52 14.39 -1.41
N THR A 266 -3.43 13.98 -2.08
CA THR A 266 -3.19 12.59 -2.50
C THR A 266 -2.16 11.94 -1.57
N CYS A 267 -1.84 10.65 -1.80
CA CYS A 267 -0.74 9.99 -1.09
C CYS A 267 0.57 10.78 -1.24
N ALA A 268 0.88 11.23 -2.46
CA ALA A 268 2.06 12.04 -2.73
C ALA A 268 2.03 13.39 -1.99
N THR A 269 0.87 14.02 -1.82
CA THR A 269 0.75 15.27 -1.04
C THR A 269 1.24 15.07 0.39
N CYS A 270 0.72 14.07 1.07
CA CYS A 270 1.04 13.83 2.49
C CYS A 270 2.48 13.37 2.69
N HIS A 271 2.97 12.47 1.82
CA HIS A 271 4.23 11.78 2.04
C HIS A 271 5.43 12.40 1.34
N MET A 272 5.25 13.20 0.28
CA MET A 272 6.36 13.58 -0.58
C MET A 272 6.37 15.04 -1.01
N SER A 273 5.21 15.67 -1.21
CA SER A 273 5.09 16.97 -1.86
C SER A 273 5.60 18.13 -1.01
N ALA A 274 5.94 19.22 -1.67
CA ALA A 274 6.31 20.47 -1.02
C ALA A 274 5.10 21.09 -0.31
N THR A 275 5.38 21.76 0.81
CA THR A 275 4.52 22.78 1.43
C THR A 275 5.22 24.15 1.32
N ARG A 276 4.68 25.17 1.95
CA ARG A 276 5.38 26.47 2.08
C ARG A 276 6.69 26.34 2.86
N GLU A 277 6.72 25.45 3.85
CA GLU A 277 7.81 25.27 4.80
C GLU A 277 8.73 24.10 4.45
N GLN A 278 8.25 23.15 3.66
CA GLN A 278 8.98 21.92 3.35
C GLN A 278 9.21 21.73 1.86
N ALA A 279 10.42 21.30 1.50
CA ALA A 279 10.72 20.85 0.15
C ALA A 279 10.11 19.49 -0.17
N VAL A 280 10.07 19.13 -1.46
CA VAL A 280 9.76 17.76 -1.93
C VAL A 280 10.75 16.77 -1.31
N THR A 281 10.27 15.59 -0.93
CA THR A 281 11.12 14.49 -0.47
C THR A 281 10.79 13.19 -1.21
N HIS A 282 11.82 12.38 -1.48
CA HIS A 282 11.68 11.00 -1.97
C HIS A 282 11.89 9.96 -0.85
N ASP A 283 12.07 10.40 0.39
CA ASP A 283 11.92 9.53 1.56
C ASP A 283 10.46 9.57 2.03
N VAL A 284 9.65 8.62 1.54
CA VAL A 284 8.21 8.52 1.87
C VAL A 284 7.94 8.31 3.37
N GLY A 285 8.94 7.90 4.13
CA GLY A 285 8.87 7.70 5.58
C GLY A 285 9.18 8.95 6.39
N ASP A 286 9.68 10.02 5.76
CA ASP A 286 10.21 11.20 6.44
C ASP A 286 9.19 11.95 7.31
N ARG A 287 7.89 11.82 6.99
CA ARG A 287 6.76 12.41 7.73
C ARG A 287 5.93 11.40 8.52
N ILE A 288 6.33 10.12 8.58
CA ILE A 288 5.59 9.08 9.30
C ILE A 288 6.08 8.99 10.73
N SER A 289 5.21 9.38 11.68
CA SER A 289 5.53 9.38 13.12
C SER A 289 5.11 8.11 13.85
N TRP A 290 4.32 7.23 13.24
CA TRP A 290 3.76 6.05 13.89
C TRP A 290 4.29 4.76 13.29
N THR A 291 4.18 3.69 14.05
CA THR A 291 4.46 2.33 13.61
C THR A 291 3.26 1.43 13.89
N LEU A 292 3.32 0.21 13.40
CA LEU A 292 2.26 -0.77 13.68
C LEU A 292 2.16 -1.13 15.18
N ARG A 293 3.20 -0.84 15.96
CA ARG A 293 3.28 -0.99 17.44
C ARG A 293 4.49 -0.19 17.93
N PRO A 294 4.38 0.67 18.84
CA PRO A 294 3.26 1.40 19.46
C PRO A 294 2.63 2.44 18.55
N ALA A 295 1.76 3.29 19.08
CA ALA A 295 1.14 4.39 18.34
C ALA A 295 2.15 5.36 17.72
N VAL A 296 3.29 5.61 18.37
CA VAL A 296 4.40 6.43 17.86
C VAL A 296 5.69 5.59 17.74
N SER A 297 6.65 6.07 16.96
CA SER A 297 7.91 5.36 16.66
C SER A 297 8.94 5.39 17.79
N GLU A 298 8.56 5.76 19.00
CA GLU A 298 9.47 5.99 20.14
C GLU A 298 10.51 4.89 20.36
N LYS A 299 10.07 3.63 20.37
CA LYS A 299 10.99 2.49 20.59
C LYS A 299 11.96 2.28 19.43
N ILE A 300 11.52 2.57 18.20
CA ILE A 300 12.35 2.42 16.99
C ILE A 300 13.38 3.54 16.96
N ASP A 301 12.98 4.77 17.24
CA ASP A 301 13.87 5.93 17.31
C ASP A 301 14.93 5.72 18.41
N ALA A 302 14.54 5.27 19.60
CA ALA A 302 15.45 4.97 20.69
C ALA A 302 16.46 3.88 20.34
N LYS A 303 16.00 2.82 19.66
CA LYS A 303 16.90 1.74 19.20
C LYS A 303 17.91 2.25 18.18
N ALA A 304 17.50 3.05 17.22
CA ALA A 304 18.38 3.59 16.20
C ALA A 304 19.42 4.56 16.82
N LEU A 305 18.99 5.43 17.74
CA LEU A 305 19.89 6.31 18.49
C LEU A 305 20.91 5.51 19.32
N ALA A 306 20.49 4.45 20.00
CA ALA A 306 21.39 3.57 20.75
C ALA A 306 22.43 2.87 19.87
N GLN A 307 22.14 2.71 18.56
CA GLN A 307 23.06 2.19 17.55
C GLN A 307 23.94 3.28 16.91
N GLY A 308 23.88 4.52 17.39
CA GLY A 308 24.66 5.65 16.88
C GLY A 308 24.12 6.24 15.57
N HIS A 309 22.91 5.88 15.15
CA HIS A 309 22.30 6.46 13.95
C HIS A 309 21.65 7.82 14.27
N LYS A 310 21.89 8.81 13.41
CA LYS A 310 21.13 10.06 13.46
C LYS A 310 19.73 9.80 12.91
N VAL A 311 18.71 10.02 13.72
CA VAL A 311 17.30 9.89 13.32
C VAL A 311 16.57 11.22 13.50
N LYS A 312 15.68 11.53 12.60
CA LYS A 312 14.63 12.53 12.80
C LYS A 312 13.63 11.96 13.80
N SER A 313 13.33 12.71 14.87
CA SER A 313 12.45 12.21 15.93
C SER A 313 11.03 11.98 15.42
N TRP A 314 10.24 11.14 16.12
CA TRP A 314 8.83 10.97 15.77
C TRP A 314 8.04 12.27 15.95
N GLN A 315 8.44 13.13 16.90
CA GLN A 315 7.85 14.45 17.10
C GLN A 315 8.06 15.34 15.87
N ASP A 316 9.27 15.38 15.32
CA ASP A 316 9.60 16.17 14.14
C ASP A 316 8.85 15.63 12.92
N ARG A 317 8.82 14.29 12.73
CA ARG A 317 8.05 13.68 11.63
C ARG A 317 6.56 13.97 11.73
N ARG A 318 6.00 13.98 12.96
CA ARG A 318 4.58 14.34 13.18
C ARG A 318 4.34 15.81 12.91
N ALA A 319 5.24 16.69 13.34
CA ALA A 319 5.16 18.12 13.06
C ALA A 319 5.16 18.41 11.55
N ASP A 320 6.02 17.74 10.81
CA ASP A 320 6.07 17.88 9.35
C ASP A 320 4.80 17.36 8.65
N MET A 321 4.22 16.26 9.12
CA MET A 321 2.92 15.81 8.60
C MET A 321 1.79 16.77 8.99
N GLN A 322 1.81 17.33 10.19
CA GLN A 322 0.84 18.33 10.62
C GLN A 322 0.95 19.62 9.81
N ASP A 323 2.14 20.05 9.40
CA ASP A 323 2.33 21.18 8.49
C ASP A 323 1.60 20.96 7.16
N VAL A 324 1.72 19.76 6.56
CA VAL A 324 0.94 19.40 5.37
C VAL A 324 -0.57 19.52 5.66
N CYS A 325 -1.04 18.95 6.77
CA CYS A 325 -2.46 18.99 7.13
C CYS A 325 -2.96 20.43 7.32
N GLN A 326 -2.14 21.29 7.94
CA GLN A 326 -2.49 22.67 8.29
C GLN A 326 -2.55 23.60 7.07
N SER A 327 -2.12 23.15 5.89
CA SER A 327 -2.42 23.85 4.63
C SER A 327 -3.93 23.97 4.37
N CYS A 328 -4.76 23.10 4.98
CA CYS A 328 -6.23 23.08 4.83
C CYS A 328 -6.98 23.05 6.17
N HIS A 329 -6.37 22.51 7.23
CA HIS A 329 -6.99 22.26 8.52
C HIS A 329 -6.42 23.15 9.62
N THR A 330 -7.21 23.41 10.67
CA THR A 330 -6.71 24.11 11.84
C THR A 330 -5.81 23.21 12.69
N LYS A 331 -4.87 23.81 13.44
CA LYS A 331 -4.00 23.08 14.37
C LYS A 331 -4.81 22.23 15.37
N SER A 332 -5.89 22.77 15.91
CA SER A 332 -6.76 22.05 16.85
C SER A 332 -7.34 20.78 16.23
N MET A 333 -7.76 20.82 14.96
CA MET A 333 -8.28 19.64 14.25
C MET A 333 -7.19 18.58 14.09
N THR A 334 -5.98 18.97 13.70
CA THR A 334 -4.88 18.03 13.50
C THR A 334 -4.36 17.42 14.80
N ASP A 335 -4.29 18.21 15.87
CA ASP A 335 -3.93 17.71 17.21
C ASP A 335 -4.95 16.68 17.71
N ASN A 336 -6.25 16.97 17.58
CA ASN A 336 -7.32 16.06 17.98
C ASN A 336 -7.35 14.79 17.13
N PHE A 337 -7.07 14.90 15.84
CA PHE A 337 -6.93 13.73 14.95
C PHE A 337 -5.87 12.77 15.46
N TYR A 338 -4.68 13.27 15.82
CA TYR A 338 -3.63 12.40 16.33
C TYR A 338 -3.95 11.79 17.69
N GLN A 339 -4.66 12.48 18.55
CA GLN A 339 -5.14 11.90 19.83
C GLN A 339 -6.12 10.75 19.58
N GLN A 340 -7.06 10.93 18.66
CA GLN A 340 -8.01 9.87 18.27
C GLN A 340 -7.30 8.68 17.63
N PHE A 341 -6.38 8.92 16.71
CA PHE A 341 -5.58 7.90 16.07
C PHE A 341 -4.74 7.09 17.06
N ASP A 342 -3.97 7.78 17.90
CA ASP A 342 -3.13 7.14 18.92
C ASP A 342 -3.98 6.31 19.90
N SER A 343 -5.16 6.79 20.30
CA SER A 343 -6.07 6.08 21.19
C SER A 343 -6.57 4.75 20.57
N LEU A 344 -6.87 4.73 19.27
CA LEU A 344 -7.28 3.50 18.58
C LEU A 344 -6.13 2.49 18.49
N VAL A 345 -4.93 2.95 18.12
CA VAL A 345 -3.76 2.06 18.03
C VAL A 345 -3.44 1.46 19.41
N ASN A 346 -3.52 2.25 20.48
CA ASN A 346 -3.33 1.77 21.84
C ASN A 346 -4.41 0.77 22.25
N LEU A 347 -5.69 1.06 21.96
CA LEU A 347 -6.78 0.11 22.19
C LEU A 347 -6.51 -1.25 21.51
N TYR A 348 -6.15 -1.22 20.24
CA TYR A 348 -5.82 -2.44 19.49
C TYR A 348 -4.64 -3.19 20.14
N ASN A 349 -3.57 -2.47 20.47
CA ASN A 349 -2.37 -3.07 21.07
C ASN A 349 -2.64 -3.70 22.44
N ASP A 350 -3.34 -2.98 23.32
CA ASP A 350 -3.48 -3.37 24.72
C ASP A 350 -4.54 -4.46 24.89
N LYS A 351 -5.64 -4.34 24.15
CA LYS A 351 -6.76 -5.27 24.27
C LYS A 351 -6.61 -6.56 23.44
N PHE A 352 -5.99 -6.49 22.27
CA PHE A 352 -5.97 -7.62 21.32
C PHE A 352 -4.56 -8.09 20.95
N ALA A 353 -3.74 -7.21 20.38
CA ALA A 353 -2.46 -7.63 19.81
C ALA A 353 -1.45 -8.08 20.87
N GLY A 354 -1.34 -7.38 21.99
CA GLY A 354 -0.49 -7.76 23.12
C GLY A 354 -0.92 -9.08 23.76
N PRO A 355 -2.19 -9.21 24.15
CA PRO A 355 -2.76 -10.47 24.60
C PRO A 355 -2.56 -11.63 23.62
N GLY A 356 -2.96 -11.47 22.36
CA GLY A 356 -2.80 -12.52 21.35
C GLY A 356 -1.35 -12.97 21.18
N LYS A 357 -0.42 -12.01 21.10
CA LYS A 357 1.02 -12.32 21.07
C LYS A 357 1.49 -13.10 22.29
N SER A 358 0.97 -12.76 23.49
CA SER A 358 1.34 -13.44 24.73
C SER A 358 0.80 -14.87 24.76
N LEU A 359 -0.44 -15.07 24.29
CA LEU A 359 -1.04 -16.41 24.16
C LEU A 359 -0.25 -17.31 23.20
N MET A 360 0.04 -16.82 21.98
CA MET A 360 0.87 -17.56 21.02
C MET A 360 2.28 -17.84 21.54
N GLY A 361 2.87 -16.87 22.24
CA GLY A 361 4.16 -17.02 22.89
C GLY A 361 4.18 -18.10 23.97
N MET A 362 3.08 -18.25 24.73
CA MET A 362 2.90 -19.30 25.74
C MET A 362 2.83 -20.68 25.08
N LEU A 363 2.01 -20.85 24.03
CA LEU A 363 1.90 -22.13 23.33
C LEU A 363 3.24 -22.59 22.76
N LYS A 364 3.99 -21.68 22.14
CA LYS A 364 5.34 -21.96 21.61
C LYS A 364 6.35 -22.31 22.72
N LYS A 365 6.35 -21.53 23.79
CA LYS A 365 7.27 -21.74 24.93
C LYS A 365 7.07 -23.10 25.60
N GLU A 366 5.83 -23.48 25.82
CA GLU A 366 5.48 -24.75 26.47
C GLU A 366 5.35 -25.91 25.46
N LYS A 367 5.81 -25.73 24.20
CA LYS A 367 5.85 -26.74 23.12
C LYS A 367 4.49 -27.40 22.87
N MET A 368 3.43 -26.62 22.82
CA MET A 368 2.07 -27.05 22.54
C MET A 368 1.70 -26.98 21.05
N LEU A 369 2.49 -26.25 20.26
CA LEU A 369 2.44 -26.21 18.80
C LEU A 369 3.54 -27.08 18.22
N THR A 370 3.35 -27.59 17.01
CA THR A 370 4.38 -28.31 16.27
C THR A 370 5.51 -27.35 15.84
N GLU A 371 6.59 -27.88 15.28
CA GLU A 371 7.67 -27.08 14.70
C GLU A 371 7.31 -26.59 13.28
N THR A 372 6.32 -27.20 12.65
CA THR A 372 5.84 -26.81 11.33
C THR A 372 4.97 -25.57 11.47
N ALA A 373 5.33 -24.49 10.79
CA ALA A 373 4.55 -23.25 10.85
C ALA A 373 3.28 -23.38 10.02
N PHE A 374 2.16 -22.85 10.55
CA PHE A 374 0.84 -22.79 9.90
C PHE A 374 0.16 -24.15 9.66
N ASP A 375 0.52 -25.19 10.39
CA ASP A 375 -0.21 -26.46 10.38
C ASP A 375 -1.30 -26.54 11.46
N GLU A 376 -1.32 -25.61 12.42
CA GLU A 376 -2.41 -25.44 13.38
C GLU A 376 -3.30 -24.21 13.03
N GLU A 377 -4.61 -24.40 13.22
CA GLU A 377 -5.63 -23.40 12.91
C GLU A 377 -5.41 -22.07 13.66
N ILE A 378 -4.99 -22.11 14.92
CA ILE A 378 -4.75 -20.93 15.73
C ILE A 378 -3.63 -20.03 15.18
N GLU A 379 -2.66 -20.58 14.44
CA GLU A 379 -1.60 -19.79 13.81
C GLU A 379 -2.16 -18.92 12.69
N TRP A 380 -3.11 -19.45 11.89
CA TRP A 380 -3.85 -18.70 10.88
C TRP A 380 -4.74 -17.64 11.50
N THR A 381 -5.49 -17.99 12.53
CA THR A 381 -6.36 -17.08 13.29
C THR A 381 -5.55 -15.91 13.85
N TRP A 382 -4.41 -16.18 14.47
CA TRP A 382 -3.50 -15.15 14.95
C TRP A 382 -2.95 -14.28 13.80
N PHE A 383 -2.54 -14.92 12.70
CA PHE A 383 -2.04 -14.22 11.53
C PHE A 383 -3.08 -13.24 10.98
N PHE A 384 -4.31 -13.66 10.75
CA PHE A 384 -5.37 -12.78 10.28
C PHE A 384 -5.67 -11.63 11.23
N LEU A 385 -5.77 -11.91 12.53
CA LEU A 385 -6.06 -10.90 13.53
C LEU A 385 -5.06 -9.72 13.50
N TRP A 386 -3.76 -10.00 13.46
CA TRP A 386 -2.77 -8.94 13.51
C TRP A 386 -2.35 -8.44 12.13
N HIS A 387 -2.30 -9.31 11.13
CA HIS A 387 -1.77 -9.01 9.80
C HIS A 387 -2.83 -8.37 8.90
N HIS A 388 -4.08 -8.82 8.95
CA HIS A 388 -5.18 -8.31 8.14
C HIS A 388 -6.02 -7.30 8.92
N GLU A 389 -6.88 -7.76 9.82
CA GLU A 389 -7.88 -6.92 10.47
C GLU A 389 -7.26 -5.79 11.31
N GLY A 390 -6.25 -6.13 12.09
CA GLY A 390 -5.56 -5.14 12.91
C GLY A 390 -4.80 -4.09 12.11
N ARG A 391 -4.25 -4.42 10.94
CA ARG A 391 -3.66 -3.43 10.04
C ARG A 391 -4.73 -2.57 9.39
N ARG A 392 -5.83 -3.16 8.92
CA ARG A 392 -6.97 -2.43 8.35
C ARG A 392 -7.51 -1.38 9.32
N ALA A 393 -7.76 -1.77 10.58
CA ALA A 393 -8.23 -0.84 11.62
C ALA A 393 -7.31 0.38 11.77
N ARG A 394 -6.01 0.17 11.83
CA ARG A 394 -5.04 1.26 12.04
C ARG A 394 -4.83 2.12 10.80
N HIS A 395 -4.82 1.53 9.60
CA HIS A 395 -4.79 2.28 8.34
C HIS A 395 -6.08 3.10 8.15
N GLY A 396 -7.24 2.51 8.46
CA GLY A 396 -8.53 3.21 8.46
C GLY A 396 -8.51 4.44 9.35
N ALA A 397 -7.98 4.31 10.58
CA ALA A 397 -7.84 5.44 11.49
C ALA A 397 -6.84 6.49 11.00
N ALA A 398 -5.71 6.07 10.43
CA ALA A 398 -4.69 6.98 9.90
C ALA A 398 -5.20 7.86 8.75
N MET A 399 -6.19 7.42 7.98
CA MET A 399 -6.73 8.11 6.82
C MET A 399 -8.22 8.46 6.94
N GLN A 400 -8.82 8.27 8.13
CA GLN A 400 -10.22 8.58 8.43
C GLN A 400 -11.23 7.89 7.50
N ALA A 401 -11.08 6.59 7.29
CA ALA A 401 -12.04 5.72 6.64
C ALA A 401 -12.80 4.90 7.71
N PRO A 402 -13.98 5.35 8.16
CA PRO A 402 -14.64 4.80 9.35
C PRO A 402 -15.08 3.34 9.21
N ASP A 403 -15.38 2.87 8.02
CA ASP A 403 -15.74 1.47 7.77
C ASP A 403 -14.55 0.54 8.04
N TYR A 404 -13.36 0.90 7.56
CA TYR A 404 -12.11 0.18 7.82
C TYR A 404 -11.67 0.26 9.29
N VAL A 405 -12.08 1.31 10.02
CA VAL A 405 -11.85 1.36 11.47
C VAL A 405 -12.78 0.41 12.20
N GLN A 406 -14.09 0.48 11.90
CA GLN A 406 -15.14 -0.19 12.68
C GLN A 406 -15.39 -1.61 12.19
N TRP A 407 -15.93 -1.78 10.96
CA TRP A 407 -16.45 -3.08 10.52
C TRP A 407 -15.33 -3.99 10.01
N HIS A 408 -14.56 -3.55 9.03
CA HIS A 408 -13.43 -4.30 8.50
C HIS A 408 -12.16 -4.22 9.36
N GLY A 409 -12.26 -3.64 10.55
CA GLY A 409 -11.17 -3.47 11.49
C GLY A 409 -11.50 -3.99 12.88
N MET A 410 -11.87 -3.10 13.81
CA MET A 410 -12.00 -3.45 15.23
C MET A 410 -13.09 -4.47 15.52
N PHE A 411 -14.17 -4.51 14.74
CA PHE A 411 -15.20 -5.53 14.89
C PHE A 411 -14.66 -6.92 14.53
N GLU A 412 -14.03 -7.07 13.36
CA GLU A 412 -13.44 -8.33 12.93
C GLU A 412 -12.29 -8.77 13.85
N VAL A 413 -11.46 -7.84 14.32
CA VAL A 413 -10.43 -8.11 15.34
C VAL A 413 -11.06 -8.71 16.61
N ALA A 414 -12.16 -8.11 17.08
CA ALA A 414 -12.84 -8.58 18.28
C ALA A 414 -13.52 -9.94 18.07
N GLU A 415 -14.20 -10.10 16.95
CA GLU A 415 -14.83 -11.39 16.58
C GLU A 415 -13.77 -12.49 16.54
N ARG A 416 -12.69 -12.30 15.80
CA ARG A 416 -11.61 -13.27 15.67
C ARG A 416 -10.95 -13.58 17.02
N PHE A 417 -10.72 -12.59 17.86
CA PHE A 417 -10.13 -12.81 19.18
C PHE A 417 -11.03 -13.66 20.08
N TYR A 418 -12.32 -13.30 20.20
CA TYR A 418 -13.20 -13.94 21.17
C TYR A 418 -13.85 -15.23 20.66
N ILE A 419 -14.18 -15.30 19.38
CA ILE A 419 -14.98 -16.41 18.82
C ILE A 419 -14.08 -17.50 18.23
N GLU A 420 -12.87 -17.15 17.77
CA GLU A 420 -11.95 -18.11 17.18
C GLU A 420 -10.72 -18.33 18.08
N MET A 421 -9.92 -17.30 18.34
CA MET A 421 -8.64 -17.46 19.01
C MET A 421 -8.73 -18.01 20.43
N VAL A 422 -9.66 -17.52 21.25
CA VAL A 422 -9.83 -17.99 22.64
C VAL A 422 -10.26 -19.46 22.68
N PRO A 423 -11.28 -19.92 21.95
CA PRO A 423 -11.62 -21.34 21.88
C PRO A 423 -10.50 -22.23 21.37
N GLN A 424 -9.87 -21.88 20.24
CA GLN A 424 -8.75 -22.63 19.66
C GLN A 424 -7.56 -22.74 20.61
N TYR A 425 -7.27 -21.67 21.36
CA TYR A 425 -6.23 -21.69 22.39
C TYR A 425 -6.53 -22.74 23.46
N LEU A 426 -7.77 -22.81 23.93
CA LEU A 426 -8.20 -23.80 24.92
C LEU A 426 -8.12 -25.22 24.37
N GLU A 427 -8.50 -25.44 23.12
CA GLU A 427 -8.38 -26.75 22.45
C GLU A 427 -6.94 -27.24 22.35
N VAL A 428 -6.00 -26.35 21.98
CA VAL A 428 -4.56 -26.66 21.92
C VAL A 428 -4.03 -27.00 23.32
N VAL A 429 -4.42 -26.24 24.34
CA VAL A 429 -4.05 -26.49 25.73
C VAL A 429 -4.59 -27.83 26.24
N GLU A 430 -5.84 -28.16 25.92
CA GLU A 430 -6.46 -29.44 26.29
C GLU A 430 -5.77 -30.65 25.63
N LYS A 431 -5.44 -30.55 24.33
CA LYS A 431 -4.68 -31.58 23.61
C LYS A 431 -3.30 -31.79 24.24
N ALA A 432 -2.63 -30.71 24.63
CA ALA A 432 -1.31 -30.77 25.27
C ALA A 432 -1.39 -31.46 26.65
N GLU A 433 -2.43 -31.16 27.44
CA GLU A 433 -2.69 -31.78 28.75
C GLU A 433 -2.91 -33.28 28.60
N HIS A 434 -3.78 -33.71 27.67
CA HIS A 434 -4.03 -35.13 27.37
C HIS A 434 -2.76 -35.87 26.88
N SER A 435 -1.83 -35.14 26.27
CA SER A 435 -0.54 -35.68 25.86
C SER A 435 0.51 -35.70 26.97
N GLY A 436 0.14 -35.34 28.21
CA GLY A 436 1.00 -35.36 29.39
C GLY A 436 1.70 -34.04 29.75
N ASN A 437 1.46 -32.95 29.00
CA ASN A 437 2.02 -31.62 29.32
C ASN A 437 1.10 -30.85 30.30
N THR A 438 0.84 -31.44 31.47
CA THR A 438 -0.08 -30.88 32.47
C THR A 438 0.40 -29.56 33.05
N GLU A 439 1.72 -29.43 33.34
CA GLU A 439 2.28 -28.20 33.90
C GLU A 439 2.18 -27.02 32.90
N GLY A 440 2.50 -27.26 31.64
CA GLY A 440 2.36 -26.27 30.58
C GLY A 440 0.89 -25.84 30.40
N ALA A 441 -0.04 -26.79 30.42
CA ALA A 441 -1.48 -26.54 30.30
C ALA A 441 -2.00 -25.66 31.45
N GLU A 442 -1.56 -25.91 32.69
CA GLU A 442 -1.93 -25.08 33.84
C GLU A 442 -1.42 -23.63 33.68
N LYS A 443 -0.15 -23.44 33.26
CA LYS A 443 0.42 -22.11 32.98
C LYS A 443 -0.36 -21.39 31.89
N ALA A 444 -0.73 -22.10 30.83
CA ALA A 444 -1.46 -21.52 29.69
C ALA A 444 -2.88 -21.08 30.09
N ARG A 445 -3.61 -21.92 30.84
CA ARG A 445 -4.94 -21.54 31.37
C ARG A 445 -4.85 -20.35 32.31
N LYS A 446 -3.83 -20.29 33.18
CA LYS A 446 -3.61 -19.18 34.11
C LYS A 446 -3.39 -17.87 33.33
N LEU A 447 -2.55 -17.88 32.29
CA LEU A 447 -2.30 -16.71 31.45
C LEU A 447 -3.61 -16.23 30.77
N LEU A 448 -4.38 -17.12 30.20
CA LEU A 448 -5.66 -16.77 29.56
C LEU A 448 -6.64 -16.17 30.60
N ALA A 449 -6.78 -16.79 31.77
CA ALA A 449 -7.61 -16.28 32.85
C ALA A 449 -7.17 -14.89 33.33
N GLU A 450 -5.87 -14.65 33.45
CA GLU A 450 -5.31 -13.36 33.79
C GLU A 450 -5.66 -12.30 32.73
N ILE A 451 -5.48 -12.62 31.44
CA ILE A 451 -5.86 -11.72 30.34
C ILE A 451 -7.35 -11.42 30.38
N LEU A 452 -8.21 -12.43 30.44
CA LEU A 452 -9.66 -12.26 30.41
C LEU A 452 -10.24 -11.62 31.68
N SER A 453 -9.50 -11.58 32.79
CA SER A 453 -9.88 -10.88 34.02
C SER A 453 -9.74 -9.37 33.96
N ARG A 454 -9.03 -8.83 32.93
CA ARG A 454 -8.83 -7.39 32.78
C ARG A 454 -10.16 -6.67 32.50
N PRO A 455 -10.30 -5.41 32.92
CA PRO A 455 -11.55 -4.66 32.77
C PRO A 455 -12.09 -4.61 31.33
N GLU A 456 -11.21 -4.50 30.34
CA GLU A 456 -11.56 -4.43 28.91
C GLU A 456 -12.18 -5.71 28.35
N HIS A 457 -12.03 -6.87 29.05
CA HIS A 457 -12.62 -8.15 28.68
C HIS A 457 -13.81 -8.55 29.56
N ALA A 458 -14.15 -7.75 30.59
CA ALA A 458 -15.14 -8.10 31.61
C ALA A 458 -16.53 -8.41 31.03
N TRP A 459 -16.94 -7.77 29.95
CA TRP A 459 -18.21 -8.06 29.27
C TRP A 459 -18.28 -9.49 28.72
N PHE A 460 -17.17 -9.99 28.18
CA PHE A 460 -17.08 -11.32 27.61
C PHE A 460 -17.17 -12.42 28.69
N THR A 461 -16.57 -12.19 29.83
CA THR A 461 -16.61 -13.12 30.96
C THR A 461 -17.86 -12.97 31.82
N GLY A 462 -18.76 -12.03 31.53
CA GLY A 462 -19.95 -11.72 32.34
C GLY A 462 -19.67 -10.96 33.64
N ASN A 463 -18.40 -10.59 33.90
CA ASN A 463 -17.94 -9.94 35.13
C ASN A 463 -17.94 -8.41 35.04
N GLU A 464 -18.70 -7.84 34.11
CA GLU A 464 -18.77 -6.39 33.94
C GLU A 464 -19.41 -5.73 35.19
N PRO A 465 -18.77 -4.72 35.77
CA PRO A 465 -19.30 -3.99 36.94
C PRO A 465 -20.68 -3.39 36.66
N ASP A 466 -21.56 -3.41 37.64
CA ASP A 466 -22.93 -2.87 37.49
C ASP A 466 -22.95 -1.36 37.21
N GLU A 467 -21.97 -0.61 37.71
CA GLU A 467 -21.80 0.82 37.41
C GLU A 467 -21.53 1.03 35.91
N VAL A 468 -20.72 0.18 35.27
CA VAL A 468 -20.41 0.25 33.83
C VAL A 468 -21.66 -0.07 33.01
N LYS A 469 -22.41 -1.11 33.41
CA LYS A 469 -23.70 -1.47 32.78
C LYS A 469 -24.71 -0.32 32.89
N LYS A 470 -24.83 0.29 34.07
CA LYS A 470 -25.73 1.45 34.32
C LYS A 470 -25.29 2.65 33.47
N ALA A 471 -23.99 2.99 33.47
CA ALA A 471 -23.46 4.12 32.69
C ALA A 471 -23.74 3.91 31.19
N ARG A 472 -23.51 2.73 30.65
CA ARG A 472 -23.82 2.40 29.23
C ARG A 472 -25.30 2.55 28.92
N LYS A 473 -26.20 2.04 29.79
CA LYS A 473 -27.65 2.20 29.61
C LYS A 473 -28.08 3.66 29.69
N ALA A 474 -27.47 4.46 30.59
CA ALA A 474 -27.75 5.89 30.69
C ALA A 474 -27.31 6.64 29.42
N ALA A 475 -26.11 6.36 28.90
CA ALA A 475 -25.63 6.93 27.65
C ALA A 475 -26.52 6.57 26.45
N GLN A 476 -26.95 5.30 26.36
CA GLN A 476 -27.90 4.86 25.31
C GLN A 476 -29.24 5.60 25.40
N LYS A 477 -29.77 5.80 26.62
CA LYS A 477 -31.02 6.53 26.84
C LYS A 477 -30.87 8.01 26.46
N GLU A 478 -29.77 8.63 26.84
CA GLU A 478 -29.46 10.01 26.46
C GLU A 478 -29.34 10.17 24.94
N PHE A 479 -28.62 9.25 24.27
CA PHE A 479 -28.51 9.23 22.83
C PHE A 479 -29.88 9.15 22.15
N LYS A 480 -30.73 8.20 22.58
CA LYS A 480 -32.09 8.01 22.04
C LYS A 480 -32.94 9.27 22.25
N ALA A 481 -32.89 9.88 23.44
CA ALA A 481 -33.62 11.12 23.71
C ALA A 481 -33.17 12.28 22.81
N ARG A 482 -31.86 12.37 22.56
CA ARG A 482 -31.30 13.45 21.75
C ARG A 482 -31.53 13.29 20.25
N TYR A 483 -31.38 12.08 19.71
CA TYR A 483 -31.34 11.87 18.27
C TYR A 483 -32.58 11.14 17.69
N LEU A 484 -33.32 10.41 18.49
CA LEU A 484 -34.49 9.64 18.04
C LEU A 484 -35.82 10.25 18.52
N GLY A 485 -35.78 11.33 19.30
CA GLY A 485 -36.99 12.00 19.80
C GLY A 485 -37.79 11.14 20.78
N GLU A 486 -37.25 10.06 21.32
CA GLU A 486 -37.89 9.24 22.34
C GLU A 486 -37.93 10.07 23.63
N SER A 487 -39.18 10.33 24.12
CA SER A 487 -39.39 11.08 25.37
C SER A 487 -38.67 10.44 26.56
N LYS A 488 -38.14 11.30 27.43
CA LYS A 488 -37.45 10.93 28.67
C LYS A 488 -38.28 9.98 29.55
#